data_00774452aebbda4dde11bdcf7aac8ad8
#
_entry.id   00774452aebbda4dde11bdcf7aac8ad8
#
_cell.length_a   1.000
_cell.length_b   1.000
_cell.length_c   1.000
_cell.angle_alpha   90.00
_cell.angle_beta   90.00
_cell.angle_gamma   90.00
#
_symmetry.space_group_name_H-M   'P 1'
#
loop_
_entity.id
_entity.type
_entity.pdbx_description
1 polymer ?
#
loop_
_entity_poly.entity_id
_entity_poly.type
_entity_poly.pdbx_seq_one_letter_code
_entity_poly.pdbx_strand_id
1 'polypeptide(L)'
;LLRYLKKIFYNSVAELRKTMIPKIIHFCWLSGDPYPEKIRKCMKTWKKVMPDYEIKLWSMETFDVSSAPVYVQEAVKARKWAFAADYIRMYALYTEGGIYLDSDVKILKRFDDFLHYSFFSSLEYHPSQLEQTGSIHRISPEGKRIGDDYISGMQIQAAVMGAEPQCPFVKDVLDWYVHKQFSKDLSADMFAPLIYAQLAEKYGFLYLDKDQDLKDNMHIFRSEIFAGNKHEVTPASYAIHLCAHSWKNSLLDKLLLFIKKLKKA
;
A
#
# COMPACT_ATOMS: atom_id res chain seq x y z
N LEU A 1 -12.88 43.51 -13.86
CA LEU A 1 -12.99 42.29 -14.65
C LEU A 1 -11.67 41.52 -14.71
N LEU A 2 -10.57 42.16 -15.15
CA LEU A 2 -9.25 41.50 -15.31
C LEU A 2 -8.66 40.96 -13.99
N ARG A 3 -8.82 41.71 -12.86
CA ARG A 3 -8.45 41.26 -11.51
C ARG A 3 -9.31 40.05 -11.03
N TYR A 4 -10.58 40.05 -11.37
CA TYR A 4 -11.52 38.97 -11.01
C TYR A 4 -11.20 37.72 -11.82
N LEU A 5 -10.94 37.82 -13.13
CA LEU A 5 -10.55 36.70 -13.96
C LEU A 5 -9.17 36.13 -13.56
N LYS A 6 -8.19 36.99 -13.20
CA LYS A 6 -6.91 36.54 -12.65
C LYS A 6 -7.08 35.78 -11.33
N LYS A 7 -7.99 36.22 -10.45
CA LYS A 7 -8.25 35.53 -9.17
C LYS A 7 -8.94 34.17 -9.38
N ILE A 8 -9.90 34.10 -10.33
CA ILE A 8 -10.53 32.83 -10.71
C ILE A 8 -9.51 31.89 -11.33
N PHE A 9 -8.68 32.37 -12.25
CA PHE A 9 -7.62 31.57 -12.88
C PHE A 9 -6.57 31.10 -11.85
N TYR A 10 -6.17 31.98 -10.92
CA TYR A 10 -5.22 31.63 -9.85
C TYR A 10 -5.82 30.61 -8.87
N ASN A 11 -7.10 30.76 -8.52
CA ASN A 11 -7.80 29.80 -7.68
C ASN A 11 -8.01 28.45 -8.39
N SER A 12 -8.41 28.43 -9.67
CA SER A 12 -8.53 27.17 -10.43
C SER A 12 -7.17 26.51 -10.68
N VAL A 13 -6.09 27.26 -10.91
CA VAL A 13 -4.73 26.69 -10.99
C VAL A 13 -4.25 26.21 -9.63
N ALA A 14 -4.61 26.87 -8.53
CA ALA A 14 -4.32 26.41 -7.17
C ALA A 14 -5.14 25.16 -6.80
N GLU A 15 -6.42 25.07 -7.22
CA GLU A 15 -7.24 23.88 -7.09
C GLU A 15 -6.74 22.73 -7.96
N LEU A 16 -6.35 22.99 -9.23
CA LEU A 16 -5.70 22.00 -10.10
C LEU A 16 -4.35 21.51 -9.54
N ARG A 17 -3.58 22.37 -8.86
CA ARG A 17 -2.36 21.95 -8.14
C ARG A 17 -2.67 21.16 -6.86
N LYS A 18 -3.84 21.34 -6.26
CA LYS A 18 -4.30 20.64 -5.06
C LYS A 18 -4.75 19.20 -5.34
N THR A 19 -5.01 18.87 -6.62
CA THR A 19 -5.56 17.58 -7.08
C THR A 19 -4.54 16.67 -7.77
N MET A 20 -3.24 16.93 -7.65
CA MET A 20 -2.22 16.04 -8.21
C MET A 20 -1.37 15.41 -7.13
N ILE A 21 -1.11 14.13 -7.29
CA ILE A 21 -0.18 13.40 -6.42
C ILE A 21 1.22 13.98 -6.57
N PRO A 22 1.86 14.46 -5.48
CA PRO A 22 3.21 14.99 -5.53
C PRO A 22 4.25 13.96 -5.96
N LYS A 23 5.32 14.41 -6.61
CA LYS A 23 6.47 13.56 -7.01
C LYS A 23 7.38 13.26 -5.80
N ILE A 24 6.83 12.61 -4.79
CA ILE A 24 7.52 12.17 -3.60
C ILE A 24 7.33 10.65 -3.48
N ILE A 25 8.41 9.92 -3.25
CA ILE A 25 8.39 8.49 -2.96
C ILE A 25 8.64 8.32 -1.47
N HIS A 26 7.65 7.83 -0.74
CA HIS A 26 7.74 7.47 0.67
C HIS A 26 8.06 5.99 0.82
N PHE A 27 8.89 5.64 1.78
CA PHE A 27 9.10 4.25 2.20
C PHE A 27 9.41 4.17 3.70
N CYS A 28 9.11 3.04 4.31
CA CYS A 28 9.39 2.78 5.71
C CYS A 28 10.60 1.87 5.89
N TRP A 29 11.47 2.24 6.88
CA TRP A 29 12.54 1.36 7.35
C TRP A 29 12.75 1.57 8.84
N LEU A 30 11.99 0.81 9.67
CA LEU A 30 11.86 1.07 11.10
C LEU A 30 12.87 0.28 11.96
N SER A 31 13.48 -0.78 11.43
CA SER A 31 14.42 -1.61 12.21
C SER A 31 15.76 -0.94 12.48
N GLY A 32 16.15 0.04 11.65
CA GLY A 32 17.50 0.65 11.71
C GLY A 32 18.63 -0.26 11.16
N ASP A 33 18.31 -1.51 10.76
CA ASP A 33 19.30 -2.44 10.24
C ASP A 33 19.84 -1.98 8.86
N PRO A 34 21.06 -2.35 8.49
CA PRO A 34 21.57 -2.10 7.14
C PRO A 34 20.66 -2.70 6.07
N TYR A 35 20.43 -1.96 4.97
CA TYR A 35 19.63 -2.47 3.86
C TYR A 35 20.25 -3.74 3.25
N PRO A 36 19.52 -4.86 3.16
CA PRO A 36 19.96 -6.02 2.38
C PRO A 36 20.23 -5.67 0.92
N GLU A 37 21.08 -6.45 0.24
CA GLU A 37 21.43 -6.17 -1.16
C GLU A 37 20.21 -6.14 -2.10
N LYS A 38 19.24 -7.02 -1.87
CA LYS A 38 17.99 -7.06 -2.62
C LYS A 38 17.23 -5.73 -2.53
N ILE A 39 17.12 -5.17 -1.32
CA ILE A 39 16.48 -3.88 -1.05
C ILE A 39 17.25 -2.74 -1.75
N ARG A 40 18.58 -2.68 -1.59
CA ARG A 40 19.42 -1.69 -2.28
C ARG A 40 19.26 -1.74 -3.81
N LYS A 41 19.11 -2.93 -4.39
CA LYS A 41 18.85 -3.09 -5.84
C LYS A 41 17.47 -2.53 -6.23
N CYS A 42 16.42 -2.72 -5.43
CA CYS A 42 15.11 -2.14 -5.66
C CYS A 42 15.19 -0.60 -5.61
N MET A 43 15.71 -0.03 -4.53
CA MET A 43 15.83 1.42 -4.35
C MET A 43 16.65 2.12 -5.46
N LYS A 44 17.68 1.44 -6.02
CA LYS A 44 18.42 1.95 -7.18
C LYS A 44 17.52 2.12 -8.40
N THR A 45 16.46 1.30 -8.57
CA THR A 45 15.52 1.44 -9.68
C THR A 45 14.67 2.69 -9.55
N TRP A 46 14.33 3.11 -8.33
CA TRP A 46 13.53 4.31 -8.07
C TRP A 46 14.23 5.55 -8.60
N LYS A 47 15.51 5.76 -8.18
CA LYS A 47 16.34 6.87 -8.65
C LYS A 47 16.63 6.81 -10.16
N LYS A 48 16.78 5.60 -10.72
CA LYS A 48 17.05 5.41 -12.15
C LYS A 48 15.85 5.75 -13.02
N VAL A 49 14.64 5.32 -12.63
CA VAL A 49 13.43 5.43 -13.44
C VAL A 49 12.69 6.74 -13.18
N MET A 50 12.74 7.24 -11.95
CA MET A 50 12.06 8.47 -11.51
C MET A 50 13.07 9.43 -10.82
N PRO A 51 14.09 9.93 -11.56
CA PRO A 51 15.18 10.75 -10.97
C PRO A 51 14.72 12.11 -10.44
N ASP A 52 13.57 12.59 -10.88
CA ASP A 52 12.91 13.85 -10.51
C ASP A 52 11.91 13.71 -9.34
N TYR A 53 11.83 12.51 -8.75
CA TYR A 53 11.03 12.27 -7.54
C TYR A 53 11.92 12.40 -6.30
N GLU A 54 11.43 13.12 -5.29
CA GLU A 54 12.04 13.13 -3.96
C GLU A 54 11.85 11.75 -3.32
N ILE A 55 12.87 11.22 -2.62
CA ILE A 55 12.77 9.95 -1.90
C ILE A 55 12.84 10.24 -0.41
N LYS A 56 11.78 9.93 0.34
CA LYS A 56 11.63 10.22 1.76
C LYS A 56 11.54 8.95 2.60
N LEU A 57 12.47 8.81 3.52
CA LEU A 57 12.51 7.72 4.50
C LEU A 57 11.66 8.06 5.72
N TRP A 58 10.81 7.12 6.12
CA TRP A 58 10.15 7.07 7.42
C TRP A 58 10.84 6.03 8.30
N SER A 59 11.44 6.50 9.40
CA SER A 59 12.20 5.69 10.37
C SER A 59 11.76 6.03 11.78
N MET A 60 12.32 5.35 12.77
CA MET A 60 12.12 5.68 14.19
C MET A 60 12.66 7.06 14.61
N GLU A 61 13.51 7.67 13.77
CA GLU A 61 14.04 9.02 14.00
C GLU A 61 13.17 10.11 13.37
N THR A 62 12.46 9.78 12.26
CA THR A 62 11.68 10.74 11.47
C THR A 62 10.19 10.68 11.74
N PHE A 63 9.70 9.64 12.41
CA PHE A 63 8.30 9.46 12.78
C PHE A 63 8.15 9.41 14.30
N ASP A 64 7.34 10.32 14.85
CA ASP A 64 7.04 10.33 16.28
C ASP A 64 6.01 9.25 16.63
N VAL A 65 6.51 8.10 17.09
CA VAL A 65 5.68 6.97 17.52
C VAL A 65 4.81 7.31 18.73
N SER A 66 5.24 8.26 19.58
CA SER A 66 4.51 8.60 20.81
C SER A 66 3.17 9.28 20.52
N SER A 67 3.07 9.99 19.39
CA SER A 67 1.84 10.65 18.93
C SER A 67 0.94 9.74 18.07
N ALA A 68 1.41 8.54 17.71
CA ALA A 68 0.68 7.60 16.89
C ALA A 68 -0.40 6.84 17.68
N PRO A 69 -1.42 6.23 17.03
CA PRO A 69 -2.38 5.36 17.68
C PRO A 69 -1.72 4.22 18.49
N VAL A 70 -2.40 3.76 19.53
CA VAL A 70 -1.93 2.67 20.41
C VAL A 70 -1.53 1.43 19.60
N TYR A 71 -2.27 1.11 18.54
CA TYR A 71 -1.92 0.04 17.59
C TYR A 71 -0.46 0.12 17.11
N VAL A 72 -0.03 1.31 16.67
CA VAL A 72 1.33 1.53 16.15
C VAL A 72 2.37 1.42 17.25
N GLN A 73 2.10 2.03 18.43
CA GLN A 73 3.00 1.99 19.57
C GLN A 73 3.25 0.56 20.04
N GLU A 74 2.19 -0.27 20.09
CA GLU A 74 2.27 -1.68 20.47
C GLU A 74 2.98 -2.52 19.40
N ALA A 75 2.72 -2.29 18.12
CA ALA A 75 3.42 -2.95 17.03
C ALA A 75 4.93 -2.67 17.05
N VAL A 76 5.32 -1.41 17.28
CA VAL A 76 6.72 -0.98 17.47
C VAL A 76 7.34 -1.67 18.67
N LYS A 77 6.68 -1.64 19.83
CA LYS A 77 7.13 -2.32 21.06
C LYS A 77 7.33 -3.82 20.85
N ALA A 78 6.49 -4.43 20.03
CA ALA A 78 6.58 -5.85 19.66
C ALA A 78 7.59 -6.12 18.52
N ARG A 79 8.27 -5.09 17.98
CA ARG A 79 9.14 -5.15 16.79
C ARG A 79 8.45 -5.75 15.55
N LYS A 80 7.16 -5.55 15.44
CA LYS A 80 6.34 -5.96 14.28
C LYS A 80 6.29 -4.81 13.27
N TRP A 81 7.45 -4.52 12.67
CA TRP A 81 7.70 -3.36 11.83
C TRP A 81 6.72 -3.20 10.66
N ALA A 82 6.30 -4.31 10.04
CA ALA A 82 5.34 -4.28 8.94
C ALA A 82 4.00 -3.67 9.38
N PHE A 83 3.47 -4.05 10.55
CA PHE A 83 2.21 -3.53 11.07
C PHE A 83 2.31 -2.04 11.47
N ALA A 84 3.44 -1.62 12.01
CA ALA A 84 3.67 -0.19 12.24
C ALA A 84 3.75 0.59 10.91
N ALA A 85 4.43 0.02 9.91
CA ALA A 85 4.54 0.61 8.58
C ALA A 85 3.18 0.71 7.87
N ASP A 86 2.22 -0.19 8.15
CA ASP A 86 0.87 -0.13 7.57
C ASP A 86 0.11 1.16 7.93
N TYR A 87 0.32 1.69 9.13
CA TYR A 87 -0.20 3.01 9.50
C TYR A 87 0.66 4.14 8.92
N ILE A 88 2.00 4.05 9.07
CA ILE A 88 2.92 5.13 8.70
C ILE A 88 2.83 5.45 7.20
N ARG A 89 2.64 4.43 6.33
CA ARG A 89 2.43 4.65 4.89
C ARG A 89 1.21 5.50 4.60
N MET A 90 0.11 5.27 5.32
CA MET A 90 -1.12 6.06 5.17
C MET A 90 -0.96 7.45 5.77
N TYR A 91 -0.27 7.58 6.90
CA TYR A 91 0.06 8.87 7.50
C TYR A 91 0.89 9.74 6.54
N ALA A 92 1.92 9.17 5.91
CA ALA A 92 2.75 9.85 4.93
C ALA A 92 1.91 10.34 3.73
N LEU A 93 1.09 9.46 3.16
CA LEU A 93 0.22 9.79 2.03
C LEU A 93 -0.85 10.83 2.40
N TYR A 94 -1.42 10.76 3.61
CA TYR A 94 -2.42 11.74 4.05
C TYR A 94 -1.82 13.12 4.27
N THR A 95 -0.66 13.20 4.91
CA THR A 95 -0.06 14.48 5.29
C THR A 95 0.65 15.18 4.13
N GLU A 96 1.30 14.43 3.28
CA GLU A 96 2.17 14.99 2.23
C GLU A 96 1.72 14.64 0.81
N GLY A 97 0.85 13.64 0.67
CA GLY A 97 0.60 13.02 -0.64
C GLY A 97 1.83 12.29 -1.16
N GLY A 98 1.80 11.89 -2.42
CA GLY A 98 2.93 11.21 -3.05
C GLY A 98 2.67 9.73 -3.27
N ILE A 99 3.74 8.97 -3.46
CA ILE A 99 3.71 7.55 -3.76
C ILE A 99 4.39 6.80 -2.61
N TYR A 100 3.72 5.81 -2.05
CA TYR A 100 4.33 4.88 -1.11
C TYR A 100 4.84 3.64 -1.85
N LEU A 101 6.06 3.22 -1.53
CA LEU A 101 6.65 1.97 -2.00
C LEU A 101 7.19 1.16 -0.82
N ASP A 102 6.85 -0.12 -0.75
CA ASP A 102 7.61 -1.03 0.10
C ASP A 102 9.06 -1.11 -0.38
N SER A 103 10.00 -1.23 0.53
CA SER A 103 11.44 -1.17 0.24
C SER A 103 11.92 -2.23 -0.76
N ASP A 104 11.18 -3.31 -0.95
CA ASP A 104 11.44 -4.40 -1.89
C ASP A 104 10.63 -4.31 -3.21
N VAL A 105 10.06 -3.15 -3.50
CA VAL A 105 9.43 -2.86 -4.79
C VAL A 105 10.50 -2.45 -5.80
N LYS A 106 10.53 -3.14 -6.95
CA LYS A 106 11.33 -2.78 -8.11
C LYS A 106 10.48 -2.01 -9.10
N ILE A 107 10.90 -0.80 -9.48
CA ILE A 107 10.22 0.03 -10.49
C ILE A 107 10.70 -0.34 -11.89
N LEU A 108 9.75 -0.45 -12.83
CA LEU A 108 9.96 -0.75 -14.24
C LEU A 108 9.69 0.46 -15.13
N LYS A 109 8.63 1.24 -14.82
CA LYS A 109 8.19 2.42 -15.59
C LYS A 109 7.89 3.58 -14.66
N ARG A 110 7.86 4.80 -15.20
CA ARG A 110 7.48 6.01 -14.47
C ARG A 110 5.99 5.98 -14.12
N PHE A 111 5.65 6.64 -13.02
CA PHE A 111 4.26 6.72 -12.52
C PHE A 111 3.57 8.05 -12.86
N ASP A 112 4.16 8.88 -13.74
CA ASP A 112 3.61 10.20 -14.09
C ASP A 112 2.17 10.11 -14.60
N ASP A 113 1.83 9.03 -15.33
CA ASP A 113 0.48 8.80 -15.86
C ASP A 113 -0.58 8.57 -14.77
N PHE A 114 -0.17 8.32 -13.53
CA PHE A 114 -1.09 8.02 -12.42
C PHE A 114 -1.29 9.21 -11.47
N LEU A 115 -0.50 10.29 -11.63
CA LEU A 115 -0.50 11.42 -10.69
C LEU A 115 -1.78 12.26 -10.71
N HIS A 116 -2.66 12.05 -11.68
CA HIS A 116 -3.94 12.75 -11.81
C HIS A 116 -5.08 12.13 -11.00
N TYR A 117 -4.88 10.93 -10.43
CA TYR A 117 -5.85 10.32 -9.52
C TYR A 117 -5.76 10.93 -8.12
N SER A 118 -6.86 10.86 -7.36
CA SER A 118 -6.83 11.21 -5.93
C SER A 118 -6.17 10.12 -5.09
N PHE A 119 -6.35 8.86 -5.53
CA PHE A 119 -5.70 7.68 -4.98
C PHE A 119 -5.56 6.63 -6.09
N PHE A 120 -4.44 5.92 -6.09
CA PHE A 120 -4.29 4.73 -6.92
C PHE A 120 -3.55 3.60 -6.18
N SER A 121 -3.89 2.38 -6.53
CA SER A 121 -3.16 1.16 -6.25
C SER A 121 -3.53 0.10 -7.29
N SER A 122 -3.20 -1.17 -7.06
CA SER A 122 -3.68 -2.28 -7.87
C SER A 122 -4.34 -3.35 -7.02
N LEU A 123 -5.06 -4.24 -7.66
CA LEU A 123 -5.43 -5.50 -7.05
C LEU A 123 -4.19 -6.33 -6.72
N GLU A 124 -4.28 -7.05 -5.63
CA GLU A 124 -3.41 -8.17 -5.29
C GLU A 124 -4.26 -9.44 -5.43
N TYR A 125 -3.98 -10.24 -6.46
CA TYR A 125 -4.79 -11.40 -6.83
C TYR A 125 -4.02 -12.70 -6.66
N HIS A 126 -4.53 -13.57 -5.78
CA HIS A 126 -3.98 -14.88 -5.46
C HIS A 126 -5.08 -15.96 -5.62
N PRO A 127 -5.28 -16.49 -6.84
CA PRO A 127 -6.37 -17.44 -7.13
C PRO A 127 -6.41 -18.64 -6.17
N SER A 128 -5.25 -19.25 -5.93
CA SER A 128 -5.14 -20.38 -5.02
C SER A 128 -5.55 -20.03 -3.58
N GLN A 129 -5.25 -18.84 -3.10
CA GLN A 129 -5.67 -18.39 -1.77
C GLN A 129 -7.17 -18.11 -1.72
N LEU A 130 -7.72 -17.50 -2.78
CA LEU A 130 -9.15 -17.23 -2.93
C LEU A 130 -9.98 -18.52 -2.82
N GLU A 131 -9.52 -19.59 -3.47
CA GLU A 131 -10.15 -20.92 -3.42
C GLU A 131 -9.95 -21.60 -2.06
N GLN A 132 -8.71 -21.70 -1.58
CA GLN A 132 -8.37 -22.42 -0.33
C GLN A 132 -9.06 -21.83 0.90
N THR A 133 -9.33 -20.52 0.92
CA THR A 133 -10.05 -19.86 2.01
C THR A 133 -11.58 -19.89 1.84
N GLY A 134 -12.08 -20.41 0.72
CA GLY A 134 -13.50 -20.38 0.36
C GLY A 134 -14.01 -18.95 0.07
N SER A 135 -13.11 -17.97 -0.06
CA SER A 135 -13.49 -16.58 -0.31
C SER A 135 -14.18 -16.39 -1.65
N ILE A 136 -13.92 -17.25 -2.63
CA ILE A 136 -14.60 -17.24 -3.94
C ILE A 136 -16.13 -17.31 -3.80
N HIS A 137 -16.65 -18.05 -2.83
CA HIS A 137 -18.09 -18.22 -2.60
C HIS A 137 -18.72 -17.01 -1.89
N ARG A 138 -17.89 -16.07 -1.44
CA ARG A 138 -18.31 -14.81 -0.78
C ARG A 138 -18.23 -13.61 -1.71
N ILE A 139 -18.08 -13.84 -3.01
CA ILE A 139 -18.10 -12.80 -4.05
C ILE A 139 -19.30 -13.08 -4.96
N SER A 140 -20.16 -12.06 -5.15
CA SER A 140 -21.28 -12.15 -6.11
C SER A 140 -20.75 -12.12 -7.57
N PRO A 141 -21.57 -12.51 -8.57
CA PRO A 141 -21.18 -12.40 -9.97
C PRO A 141 -20.77 -10.99 -10.39
N GLU A 142 -21.32 -9.94 -9.75
CA GLU A 142 -20.99 -8.54 -9.99
C GLU A 142 -19.72 -8.09 -9.26
N GLY A 143 -19.08 -8.97 -8.48
CA GLY A 143 -17.87 -8.69 -7.72
C GLY A 143 -18.09 -8.05 -6.35
N LYS A 144 -19.31 -8.08 -5.80
CA LYS A 144 -19.59 -7.57 -4.47
C LYS A 144 -19.36 -8.63 -3.40
N ARG A 145 -18.87 -8.21 -2.24
CA ARG A 145 -18.74 -9.09 -1.08
C ARG A 145 -20.11 -9.49 -0.55
N ILE A 146 -20.24 -10.76 -0.20
CA ILE A 146 -21.40 -11.35 0.46
C ILE A 146 -21.01 -11.65 1.92
N GLY A 147 -21.82 -11.16 2.87
CA GLY A 147 -21.53 -11.28 4.30
C GLY A 147 -20.47 -10.32 4.80
N ASP A 148 -19.96 -10.54 6.02
CA ASP A 148 -19.11 -9.60 6.74
C ASP A 148 -17.61 -9.99 6.75
N ASP A 149 -17.30 -11.24 6.39
CA ASP A 149 -15.93 -11.73 6.36
C ASP A 149 -15.07 -11.08 5.28
N TYR A 150 -13.78 -10.92 5.55
CA TYR A 150 -12.80 -10.45 4.56
C TYR A 150 -12.66 -11.40 3.38
N ILE A 151 -12.44 -10.85 2.19
CA ILE A 151 -12.15 -11.63 0.97
C ILE A 151 -10.64 -11.80 0.87
N SER A 152 -10.18 -13.02 1.16
CA SER A 152 -8.76 -13.36 1.09
C SER A 152 -8.38 -13.86 -0.29
N GLY A 153 -7.29 -13.34 -0.85
CA GLY A 153 -6.82 -13.71 -2.19
C GLY A 153 -7.28 -12.77 -3.32
N MET A 154 -8.13 -11.78 -3.01
CA MET A 154 -8.45 -10.69 -3.92
C MET A 154 -8.62 -9.41 -3.10
N GLN A 155 -7.60 -8.59 -3.05
CA GLN A 155 -7.49 -7.44 -2.15
C GLN A 155 -6.75 -6.27 -2.81
N ILE A 156 -6.68 -5.12 -2.15
CA ILE A 156 -5.92 -3.97 -2.65
C ILE A 156 -4.48 -4.07 -2.16
N GLN A 157 -3.51 -4.03 -3.08
CA GLN A 157 -2.09 -4.11 -2.77
C GLN A 157 -1.64 -2.95 -1.86
N ALA A 158 -0.87 -3.27 -0.81
CA ALA A 158 -0.35 -2.28 0.12
C ALA A 158 1.09 -1.83 -0.20
N ALA A 159 1.79 -2.52 -1.11
CA ALA A 159 3.20 -2.27 -1.39
C ALA A 159 3.46 -1.11 -2.36
N VAL A 160 2.47 -0.78 -3.22
CA VAL A 160 2.53 0.33 -4.17
C VAL A 160 1.21 1.07 -4.17
N MET A 161 1.23 2.33 -3.79
CA MET A 161 0.05 3.20 -3.83
C MET A 161 0.46 4.66 -3.93
N GLY A 162 -0.42 5.47 -4.49
CA GLY A 162 -0.25 6.92 -4.51
C GLY A 162 -1.51 7.62 -4.04
N ALA A 163 -1.36 8.77 -3.41
CA ALA A 163 -2.49 9.60 -3.00
C ALA A 163 -2.17 11.08 -3.06
N GLU A 164 -3.18 11.91 -3.34
CA GLU A 164 -3.11 13.33 -3.07
C GLU A 164 -3.13 13.60 -1.55
N PRO A 165 -2.58 14.72 -1.07
CA PRO A 165 -2.67 15.08 0.34
C PRO A 165 -4.13 15.15 0.78
N GLN A 166 -4.41 14.69 2.01
CA GLN A 166 -5.75 14.70 2.62
C GLN A 166 -6.81 13.89 1.85
N CYS A 167 -6.39 12.89 1.07
CA CYS A 167 -7.29 11.97 0.37
C CYS A 167 -8.30 11.33 1.34
N PRO A 168 -9.62 11.39 1.04
CA PRO A 168 -10.66 10.86 1.94
C PRO A 168 -10.52 9.37 2.23
N PHE A 169 -10.19 8.56 1.23
CA PHE A 169 -9.97 7.12 1.43
C PHE A 169 -8.80 6.85 2.39
N VAL A 170 -7.70 7.59 2.24
CA VAL A 170 -6.53 7.46 3.13
C VAL A 170 -6.91 7.85 4.57
N LYS A 171 -7.78 8.88 4.73
CA LYS A 171 -8.31 9.27 6.04
C LYS A 171 -9.12 8.14 6.68
N ASP A 172 -10.00 7.48 5.92
CA ASP A 172 -10.78 6.36 6.44
C ASP A 172 -9.91 5.22 6.94
N VAL A 173 -8.82 4.92 6.23
CA VAL A 173 -7.86 3.90 6.67
C VAL A 173 -7.15 4.34 7.95
N LEU A 174 -6.73 5.60 8.07
CA LEU A 174 -6.13 6.11 9.31
C LEU A 174 -7.10 6.04 10.47
N ASP A 175 -8.37 6.42 10.27
CA ASP A 175 -9.41 6.37 11.30
C ASP A 175 -9.68 4.93 11.76
N TRP A 176 -9.62 3.97 10.85
CA TRP A 176 -9.71 2.56 11.19
C TRP A 176 -8.61 2.15 12.19
N TYR A 177 -7.34 2.57 11.97
CA TYR A 177 -6.23 2.27 12.88
C TYR A 177 -6.34 2.96 14.25
N VAL A 178 -6.98 4.13 14.34
CA VAL A 178 -7.20 4.83 15.62
C VAL A 178 -8.03 4.00 16.59
N HIS A 179 -8.99 3.22 16.07
CA HIS A 179 -9.89 2.41 16.87
C HIS A 179 -9.46 0.94 17.02
N LYS A 180 -8.35 0.55 16.35
CA LYS A 180 -7.86 -0.82 16.38
C LYS A 180 -6.87 -1.04 17.50
N GLN A 181 -6.96 -2.20 18.15
CA GLN A 181 -5.94 -2.69 19.06
C GLN A 181 -4.99 -3.65 18.31
N PHE A 182 -3.71 -3.57 18.60
CA PHE A 182 -2.73 -4.50 18.08
C PHE A 182 -2.87 -5.84 18.81
N SER A 183 -2.85 -6.95 18.07
CA SER A 183 -2.79 -8.30 18.64
C SER A 183 -1.56 -9.03 18.10
N LYS A 184 -0.94 -9.84 18.96
CA LYS A 184 0.13 -10.76 18.53
C LYS A 184 -0.41 -11.97 17.80
N ASP A 185 -1.68 -12.32 18.04
CA ASP A 185 -2.40 -13.35 17.32
C ASP A 185 -2.90 -12.76 16.00
N LEU A 186 -2.25 -13.15 14.91
CA LEU A 186 -2.50 -12.59 13.58
C LEU A 186 -3.88 -13.04 13.07
N SER A 187 -4.84 -12.14 13.09
CA SER A 187 -6.16 -12.30 12.48
C SER A 187 -6.25 -11.60 11.12
N ALA A 188 -7.23 -11.95 10.31
CA ALA A 188 -7.41 -11.38 8.96
C ALA A 188 -7.55 -9.85 8.99
N ASP A 189 -8.20 -9.32 10.03
CA ASP A 189 -8.42 -7.90 10.27
C ASP A 189 -7.15 -7.12 10.69
N MET A 190 -5.98 -7.72 10.61
CA MET A 190 -4.69 -7.05 10.81
C MET A 190 -3.90 -6.88 9.51
N PHE A 191 -4.38 -7.45 8.40
CA PHE A 191 -3.66 -7.37 7.13
C PHE A 191 -4.15 -6.18 6.30
N ALA A 192 -3.28 -5.21 6.11
CA ALA A 192 -3.58 -3.96 5.39
C ALA A 192 -4.28 -4.15 4.04
N PRO A 193 -3.88 -5.07 3.14
CA PRO A 193 -4.55 -5.30 1.88
C PRO A 193 -6.04 -5.63 2.01
N LEU A 194 -6.41 -6.44 3.03
CA LEU A 194 -7.80 -6.84 3.28
C LEU A 194 -8.62 -5.66 3.80
N ILE A 195 -8.04 -4.88 4.72
CA ILE A 195 -8.65 -3.68 5.30
C ILE A 195 -8.92 -2.65 4.20
N TYR A 196 -7.94 -2.41 3.33
CA TYR A 196 -8.07 -1.45 2.23
C TYR A 196 -9.18 -1.84 1.26
N ALA A 197 -9.27 -3.12 0.87
CA ALA A 197 -10.33 -3.62 0.00
C ALA A 197 -11.71 -3.42 0.63
N GLN A 198 -11.89 -3.78 1.90
CA GLN A 198 -13.16 -3.61 2.61
C GLN A 198 -13.57 -2.15 2.73
N LEU A 199 -12.65 -1.25 3.11
CA LEU A 199 -12.93 0.18 3.21
C LEU A 199 -13.20 0.83 1.85
N ALA A 200 -12.60 0.30 0.77
CA ALA A 200 -12.82 0.80 -0.59
C ALA A 200 -14.21 0.44 -1.16
N GLU A 201 -14.93 -0.52 -0.58
CA GLU A 201 -16.29 -0.91 -1.02
C GLU A 201 -17.25 0.30 -1.04
N LYS A 202 -17.16 1.21 -0.07
CA LYS A 202 -18.00 2.42 -0.05
C LYS A 202 -17.71 3.39 -1.20
N TYR A 203 -16.50 3.27 -1.80
CA TYR A 203 -16.10 4.03 -2.98
C TYR A 203 -16.47 3.30 -4.28
N GLY A 204 -17.02 2.09 -4.21
CA GLY A 204 -17.46 1.29 -5.35
C GLY A 204 -16.48 0.20 -5.77
N PHE A 205 -15.48 -0.13 -4.94
CA PHE A 205 -14.56 -1.25 -5.20
C PHE A 205 -15.31 -2.56 -5.34
N LEU A 206 -14.89 -3.34 -6.33
CA LEU A 206 -15.40 -4.67 -6.62
C LEU A 206 -14.25 -5.69 -6.59
N TYR A 207 -14.51 -6.87 -6.08
CA TYR A 207 -13.57 -7.99 -6.06
C TYR A 207 -13.50 -8.66 -7.45
N LEU A 208 -12.96 -7.92 -8.43
CA LEU A 208 -12.78 -8.34 -9.83
C LEU A 208 -11.41 -7.87 -10.32
N ASP A 209 -10.60 -8.75 -10.88
CA ASP A 209 -9.27 -8.39 -11.41
C ASP A 209 -9.38 -7.65 -12.74
N LYS A 210 -9.72 -6.37 -12.66
CA LYS A 210 -9.83 -5.42 -13.78
C LYS A 210 -9.52 -4.01 -13.31
N ASP A 211 -9.26 -3.10 -14.25
CA ASP A 211 -9.15 -1.67 -13.96
C ASP A 211 -10.51 -1.12 -13.49
N GLN A 212 -10.52 -0.33 -12.40
CA GLN A 212 -11.73 0.17 -11.76
C GLN A 212 -11.58 1.66 -11.42
N ASP A 213 -12.43 2.48 -12.03
CA ASP A 213 -12.63 3.87 -11.62
C ASP A 213 -13.63 3.89 -10.46
N LEU A 214 -13.21 4.40 -9.33
CA LEU A 214 -14.00 4.49 -8.11
C LEU A 214 -14.46 5.95 -7.88
N LYS A 215 -15.31 6.16 -6.88
CA LYS A 215 -15.71 7.52 -6.45
C LYS A 215 -14.49 8.36 -6.08
N ASP A 216 -14.68 9.68 -6.08
CA ASP A 216 -13.67 10.66 -5.67
C ASP A 216 -12.37 10.58 -6.49
N ASN A 217 -12.46 10.22 -7.77
CA ASN A 217 -11.32 10.09 -8.70
C ASN A 217 -10.26 9.07 -8.24
N MET A 218 -10.66 8.03 -7.50
CA MET A 218 -9.78 6.93 -7.13
C MET A 218 -9.70 5.92 -8.28
N HIS A 219 -8.56 5.25 -8.42
CA HIS A 219 -8.37 4.19 -9.42
C HIS A 219 -7.67 2.96 -8.81
N ILE A 220 -8.23 1.79 -9.06
CA ILE A 220 -7.60 0.51 -8.73
C ILE A 220 -7.31 -0.24 -10.02
N PHE A 221 -6.04 -0.42 -10.32
CA PHE A 221 -5.59 -1.16 -11.49
C PHE A 221 -5.76 -2.67 -11.30
N ARG A 222 -5.87 -3.39 -12.41
CA ARG A 222 -5.76 -4.85 -12.40
C ARG A 222 -4.39 -5.30 -11.89
N SER A 223 -4.29 -6.52 -11.37
CA SER A 223 -3.15 -7.01 -10.59
C SER A 223 -1.80 -6.97 -11.32
N GLU A 224 -1.76 -7.13 -12.65
CA GLU A 224 -0.52 -7.12 -13.42
C GLU A 224 0.23 -5.78 -13.45
N ILE A 225 -0.47 -4.65 -13.15
CA ILE A 225 0.14 -3.31 -13.21
C ILE A 225 1.22 -3.15 -12.14
N PHE A 226 0.97 -3.65 -10.94
CA PHE A 226 1.97 -3.75 -9.87
C PHE A 226 2.12 -5.23 -9.48
N ALA A 227 2.83 -5.98 -10.32
CA ALA A 227 2.94 -7.43 -10.22
C ALA A 227 3.44 -7.90 -8.85
N GLY A 228 2.79 -8.92 -8.28
CA GLY A 228 3.14 -9.48 -6.97
C GLY A 228 4.40 -10.35 -6.99
N ASN A 229 4.86 -10.75 -8.17
CA ASN A 229 6.10 -11.51 -8.34
C ASN A 229 6.60 -11.43 -9.80
N LYS A 230 7.77 -12.02 -10.05
CA LYS A 230 8.42 -11.96 -11.37
C LYS A 230 7.67 -12.70 -12.48
N HIS A 231 6.87 -13.70 -12.15
CA HIS A 231 6.13 -14.52 -13.11
C HIS A 231 4.84 -13.85 -13.58
N GLU A 232 4.36 -12.86 -12.83
CA GLU A 232 3.17 -12.06 -13.15
C GLU A 232 3.49 -10.82 -13.97
N VAL A 233 4.76 -10.56 -14.26
CA VAL A 233 5.20 -9.38 -15.02
C VAL A 233 4.80 -9.51 -16.47
N THR A 234 4.12 -8.49 -16.98
CA THR A 234 3.74 -8.32 -18.37
C THR A 234 4.34 -7.03 -18.96
N PRO A 235 4.22 -6.78 -20.27
CA PRO A 235 4.57 -5.46 -20.83
C PRO A 235 3.76 -4.30 -20.25
N ALA A 236 2.61 -4.56 -19.62
CA ALA A 236 1.80 -3.55 -18.94
C ALA A 236 2.32 -3.18 -17.55
N SER A 237 3.17 -4.01 -16.91
CA SER A 237 3.62 -3.81 -15.53
C SER A 237 4.49 -2.57 -15.36
N TYR A 238 4.25 -1.81 -14.29
CA TYR A 238 4.98 -0.62 -13.87
C TYR A 238 5.93 -0.90 -12.69
N ALA A 239 5.59 -1.85 -11.85
CA ALA A 239 6.39 -2.25 -10.70
C ALA A 239 6.28 -3.75 -10.42
N ILE A 240 7.23 -4.27 -9.63
CA ILE A 240 7.20 -5.64 -9.10
C ILE A 240 7.42 -5.57 -7.60
N HIS A 241 6.50 -6.11 -6.83
CA HIS A 241 6.69 -6.36 -5.41
C HIS A 241 7.40 -7.71 -5.22
N LEU A 242 8.62 -7.69 -4.71
CA LEU A 242 9.45 -8.91 -4.63
C LEU A 242 9.18 -9.77 -3.39
N CYS A 243 8.25 -9.37 -2.53
CA CYS A 243 7.85 -10.05 -1.30
C CYS A 243 9.07 -10.61 -0.52
N ALA A 244 10.07 -9.75 -0.27
CA ALA A 244 11.34 -10.17 0.33
C ALA A 244 11.18 -10.67 1.77
N HIS A 245 10.01 -10.39 2.40
CA HIS A 245 9.71 -10.74 3.79
C HIS A 245 10.87 -10.36 4.74
N SER A 246 11.49 -9.19 4.52
CA SER A 246 12.64 -8.71 5.29
C SER A 246 12.38 -8.67 6.82
N TRP A 247 11.11 -8.57 7.20
CA TRP A 247 10.63 -8.63 8.59
C TRP A 247 10.57 -10.05 9.19
N LYS A 248 10.67 -11.13 8.35
CA LYS A 248 10.68 -12.53 8.81
C LYS A 248 12.09 -13.05 9.14
N ASN A 249 13.11 -12.23 9.03
CA ASN A 249 14.50 -12.64 9.10
C ASN A 249 15.12 -12.60 10.49
N SER A 250 14.39 -12.90 11.57
CA SER A 250 15.06 -13.30 12.79
C SER A 250 15.68 -14.71 12.59
N LEU A 251 16.86 -14.96 13.12
CA LEU A 251 17.47 -16.29 13.16
C LEU A 251 16.48 -17.35 13.71
N LEU A 252 15.62 -16.93 14.62
CA LEU A 252 14.57 -17.75 15.21
C LEU A 252 13.48 -18.18 14.21
N ASP A 253 13.07 -17.26 13.33
CA ASP A 253 12.05 -17.56 12.31
C ASP A 253 12.60 -18.51 11.23
N LYS A 254 13.90 -18.38 10.89
CA LYS A 254 14.59 -19.30 9.99
C LYS A 254 14.72 -20.70 10.61
N LEU A 255 15.02 -20.76 11.91
CA LEU A 255 15.11 -22.01 12.65
C LEU A 255 13.74 -22.69 12.78
N LEU A 256 12.71 -21.94 13.07
CA LEU A 256 11.33 -22.44 13.15
C LEU A 256 10.80 -22.96 11.79
N LEU A 257 11.13 -22.28 10.70
CA LEU A 257 10.83 -22.75 9.33
C LEU A 257 11.61 -24.03 8.98
N PHE A 258 12.86 -24.12 9.38
CA PHE A 258 13.69 -25.31 9.20
C PHE A 258 13.15 -26.50 9.99
N ILE A 259 12.78 -26.30 11.27
CA ILE A 259 12.17 -27.32 12.13
C ILE A 259 10.81 -27.79 11.56
N LYS A 260 9.98 -26.86 11.04
CA LYS A 260 8.71 -27.22 10.38
C LYS A 260 8.91 -28.03 9.10
N LYS A 261 9.97 -27.78 8.35
CA LYS A 261 10.33 -28.60 7.15
C LYS A 261 10.79 -29.99 7.53
N LEU A 262 11.58 -30.13 8.62
CA LEU A 262 12.04 -31.44 9.12
C LEU A 262 10.89 -32.30 9.69
N LYS A 263 9.81 -31.69 10.20
CA LYS A 263 8.63 -32.43 10.69
C LYS A 263 7.65 -32.85 9.59
N LYS A 264 7.87 -32.40 8.33
CA LYS A 264 7.06 -32.77 7.16
C LYS A 264 7.77 -33.71 6.21
N ALA A 265 9.04 -34.03 6.44
CA ALA A 265 9.84 -35.05 5.79
C ALA A 265 9.90 -36.32 6.68
#